data_dac6088bc2c7cd5f22177ecedb919e05
#
_entry.id   dac6088bc2c7cd5f22177ecedb919e05
#
_cell.length_a   1.000
_cell.length_b   1.000
_cell.length_c   1.000
_cell.angle_alpha   90.00
_cell.angle_beta   90.00
_cell.angle_gamma   90.00
#
_symmetry.space_group_name_H-M   'P 1'
#
loop_
_entity.id
_entity.type
_entity.pdbx_description
1 polymer ?
#
loop_
_entity_poly.entity_id
_entity_poly.type
_entity_poly.pdbx_seq_one_letter_code
_entity_poly.pdbx_strand_id
1 'polypeptide(L)'
;VNYLKLRVSDGIGGNVSKNSAPYLVASYYTNNNVGGKYGSVSSRPNPKLSWEKTNTFNVGVDFALLGNRLNGTLEYYNKKGTDLLASTMGVPTEGYGYSTYTINNGEMNNRGFEVSLKGLILHSQDWRISANTTFGYNKNKVTYVNVKAPVYYLALDYASSYPTIGYEYNAIFGYKWAGLSSQGLPQVYDEKGEITSHQPTNLESLQYMGTTVPKYNGSFGAEISYKNFDFNILFTYAGGNIMRNINPAFLTCSYSRLGYIT
;
A
#
# COMPACT_ATOMS: atom_id res chain seq x y z
N VAL A 1 -30.75 24.73 -5.97
CA VAL A 1 -29.49 24.27 -6.58
C VAL A 1 -29.02 25.38 -7.48
N ASN A 2 -27.81 25.92 -7.23
CA ASN A 2 -27.22 26.97 -8.06
C ASN A 2 -26.37 26.39 -9.18
N TYR A 3 -25.76 25.23 -8.92
CA TYR A 3 -24.93 24.54 -9.87
C TYR A 3 -24.94 23.04 -9.57
N LEU A 4 -25.02 22.22 -10.61
CA LEU A 4 -24.91 20.79 -10.56
C LEU A 4 -24.24 20.30 -11.84
N LYS A 5 -23.15 19.55 -11.72
CA LYS A 5 -22.43 18.96 -12.83
C LYS A 5 -22.12 17.50 -12.54
N LEU A 6 -22.54 16.63 -13.45
CA LEU A 6 -22.14 15.23 -13.46
C LEU A 6 -20.92 15.07 -14.38
N ARG A 7 -19.93 14.35 -13.89
CA ARG A 7 -18.73 13.97 -14.64
C ARG A 7 -18.63 12.45 -14.68
N VAL A 8 -18.36 11.91 -15.86
CA VAL A 8 -18.06 10.49 -16.06
C VAL A 8 -16.84 10.42 -16.96
N SER A 9 -15.87 9.65 -16.58
CA SER A 9 -14.69 9.40 -17.40
C SER A 9 -14.24 7.94 -17.29
N ASP A 10 -13.75 7.41 -18.39
CA ASP A 10 -13.06 6.12 -18.47
C ASP A 10 -11.81 6.30 -19.32
N GLY A 11 -10.68 5.74 -18.88
CA GLY A 11 -9.43 5.92 -19.59
C GLY A 11 -8.39 4.89 -19.18
N ILE A 12 -7.48 4.62 -20.10
CA ILE A 12 -6.35 3.71 -19.88
C ILE A 12 -5.06 4.51 -19.86
N GLY A 13 -4.33 4.41 -18.76
CA GLY A 13 -2.98 4.95 -18.62
C GLY A 13 -1.94 3.84 -18.63
N GLY A 14 -0.76 4.13 -19.19
CA GLY A 14 0.40 3.24 -19.15
C GLY A 14 1.52 3.79 -18.27
N ASN A 15 2.26 2.90 -17.61
CA ASN A 15 3.45 3.25 -16.86
C ASN A 15 4.62 2.33 -17.24
N VAL A 16 5.81 2.91 -17.31
CA VAL A 16 7.05 2.17 -17.61
C VAL A 16 8.01 2.33 -16.44
N SER A 17 8.51 1.21 -15.93
CA SER A 17 9.58 1.26 -14.93
C SER A 17 10.89 1.70 -15.57
N LYS A 18 11.44 2.82 -15.08
CA LYS A 18 12.76 3.31 -15.52
C LYS A 18 13.92 2.40 -15.06
N ASN A 19 13.67 1.55 -14.06
CA ASN A 19 14.67 0.67 -13.46
C ASN A 19 14.63 -0.77 -14.01
N SER A 20 13.74 -1.05 -14.95
CA SER A 20 13.59 -2.37 -15.55
C SER A 20 13.98 -2.32 -17.03
N ALA A 21 14.82 -3.24 -17.44
CA ALA A 21 15.25 -3.35 -18.84
C ALA A 21 14.92 -4.75 -19.39
N PRO A 22 14.50 -4.84 -20.66
CA PRO A 22 14.26 -6.14 -21.31
C PRO A 22 15.57 -6.87 -21.63
N TYR A 23 16.73 -6.20 -21.48
CA TYR A 23 18.05 -6.70 -21.81
C TYR A 23 18.76 -7.27 -20.59
N LEU A 24 19.76 -8.13 -20.85
CA LEU A 24 20.71 -8.56 -19.83
C LEU A 24 21.52 -7.35 -19.35
N VAL A 25 21.54 -7.14 -18.03
CA VAL A 25 22.39 -6.12 -17.40
C VAL A 25 23.46 -6.82 -16.57
N ALA A 26 24.71 -6.51 -16.85
CA ALA A 26 25.85 -7.01 -16.10
C ALA A 26 26.65 -5.86 -15.49
N SER A 27 27.05 -6.02 -14.24
CA SER A 27 27.95 -5.12 -13.53
C SER A 27 29.35 -5.71 -13.51
N TYR A 28 30.36 -4.88 -13.75
CA TYR A 28 31.77 -5.30 -13.74
C TYR A 28 32.42 -4.91 -12.41
N TYR A 29 33.14 -5.85 -11.85
CA TYR A 29 33.86 -5.69 -10.59
C TYR A 29 35.35 -6.05 -10.78
N THR A 30 36.21 -5.48 -9.94
CA THR A 30 37.59 -5.87 -9.83
C THR A 30 37.77 -6.84 -8.68
N ASN A 31 38.38 -7.99 -8.94
CA ASN A 31 38.74 -8.93 -7.91
C ASN A 31 40.16 -8.62 -7.39
N ASN A 32 40.25 -8.11 -6.18
CA ASN A 32 41.53 -7.71 -5.58
C ASN A 32 42.41 -8.89 -5.15
N ASN A 33 41.82 -10.11 -5.02
CA ASN A 33 42.57 -11.26 -4.54
C ASN A 33 43.30 -12.03 -5.64
N VAL A 34 42.75 -12.05 -6.85
CA VAL A 34 43.34 -12.79 -7.99
C VAL A 34 43.76 -11.88 -9.15
N GLY A 35 43.54 -10.59 -9.03
CA GLY A 35 43.74 -9.61 -10.08
C GLY A 35 42.88 -9.86 -11.32
N GLY A 36 42.14 -8.88 -11.74
CA GLY A 36 41.31 -8.99 -12.93
C GLY A 36 39.88 -8.46 -12.75
N LYS A 37 39.19 -8.32 -13.86
CA LYS A 37 37.79 -7.90 -13.89
C LYS A 37 36.89 -9.11 -14.10
N TYR A 38 35.79 -9.14 -13.37
CA TYR A 38 34.72 -10.14 -13.60
C TYR A 38 33.38 -9.44 -13.78
N GLY A 39 32.49 -10.04 -14.56
CA GLY A 39 31.12 -9.59 -14.74
C GLY A 39 30.17 -10.37 -13.85
N SER A 40 29.25 -9.69 -13.18
CA SER A 40 28.13 -10.29 -12.49
C SER A 40 26.83 -9.86 -13.15
N VAL A 41 25.96 -10.79 -13.46
CA VAL A 41 24.64 -10.48 -14.02
C VAL A 41 23.78 -9.83 -12.94
N SER A 42 23.41 -8.57 -13.16
CA SER A 42 22.56 -7.79 -12.24
C SER A 42 21.07 -7.94 -12.56
N SER A 43 20.73 -8.17 -13.84
CA SER A 43 19.36 -8.44 -14.28
C SER A 43 19.39 -9.37 -15.47
N ARG A 44 18.52 -10.39 -15.42
CA ARG A 44 18.36 -11.31 -16.56
C ARG A 44 17.46 -10.65 -17.63
N PRO A 45 17.60 -11.04 -18.89
CA PRO A 45 16.78 -10.49 -19.96
C PRO A 45 15.32 -10.96 -19.82
N ASN A 46 14.39 -10.03 -20.09
CA ASN A 46 12.98 -10.34 -20.21
C ASN A 46 12.38 -9.65 -21.44
N PRO A 47 12.45 -10.26 -22.63
CA PRO A 47 11.90 -9.71 -23.86
C PRO A 47 10.37 -9.48 -23.82
N LYS A 48 9.68 -10.12 -22.87
CA LYS A 48 8.23 -9.99 -22.67
C LYS A 48 7.85 -8.84 -21.74
N LEU A 49 8.84 -8.10 -21.24
CA LEU A 49 8.58 -6.94 -20.39
C LEU A 49 7.78 -5.90 -21.15
N SER A 50 6.64 -5.52 -20.62
CA SER A 50 5.75 -4.53 -21.20
C SER A 50 5.31 -3.48 -20.20
N TRP A 51 4.52 -2.53 -20.64
CA TRP A 51 3.99 -1.46 -19.81
C TRP A 51 2.94 -1.99 -18.83
N GLU A 52 2.99 -1.48 -17.61
CA GLU A 52 1.87 -1.57 -16.69
C GLU A 52 0.69 -0.78 -17.26
N LYS A 53 -0.52 -1.31 -17.13
CA LYS A 53 -1.73 -0.66 -17.62
C LYS A 53 -2.67 -0.40 -16.45
N THR A 54 -3.27 0.78 -16.42
CA THR A 54 -4.31 1.11 -15.43
C THR A 54 -5.52 1.64 -16.16
N ASN A 55 -6.61 0.89 -16.10
CA ASN A 55 -7.93 1.40 -16.50
C ASN A 55 -8.53 2.13 -15.29
N THR A 56 -8.96 3.37 -15.51
CA THR A 56 -9.56 4.23 -14.48
C THR A 56 -10.96 4.64 -14.93
N PHE A 57 -11.96 4.12 -14.22
CA PHE A 57 -13.34 4.59 -14.31
C PHE A 57 -13.62 5.55 -13.16
N ASN A 58 -14.16 6.73 -13.45
CA ASN A 58 -14.47 7.76 -12.47
C ASN A 58 -15.85 8.36 -12.73
N VAL A 59 -16.63 8.54 -11.66
CA VAL A 59 -17.90 9.27 -11.66
C VAL A 59 -17.83 10.33 -10.57
N GLY A 60 -18.14 11.57 -10.93
CA GLY A 60 -18.10 12.69 -9.99
C GLY A 60 -19.33 13.59 -10.12
N VAL A 61 -19.71 14.19 -9.02
CA VAL A 61 -20.77 15.19 -8.92
C VAL A 61 -20.21 16.43 -8.26
N ASP A 62 -20.24 17.55 -8.97
CA ASP A 62 -19.91 18.87 -8.43
C ASP A 62 -21.21 19.64 -8.22
N PHE A 63 -21.35 20.27 -7.07
CA PHE A 63 -22.57 21.01 -6.75
C PHE A 63 -22.30 22.29 -5.99
N ALA A 64 -23.21 23.25 -6.18
CA ALA A 64 -23.29 24.47 -5.37
C ALA A 64 -24.75 24.71 -4.96
N LEU A 65 -24.96 24.92 -3.68
CA LEU A 65 -26.27 25.05 -3.04
C LEU A 65 -26.34 26.32 -2.21
N LEU A 66 -27.59 26.73 -1.85
CA LEU A 66 -27.86 27.83 -0.94
C LEU A 66 -27.20 29.17 -1.32
N GLY A 67 -27.31 29.55 -2.60
CA GLY A 67 -26.67 30.77 -3.09
C GLY A 67 -25.14 30.68 -3.09
N ASN A 68 -24.58 29.52 -3.43
CA ASN A 68 -23.14 29.21 -3.37
C ASN A 68 -22.52 29.18 -1.96
N ARG A 69 -23.36 29.12 -0.92
CA ARG A 69 -22.86 29.00 0.46
C ARG A 69 -22.34 27.62 0.78
N LEU A 70 -22.85 26.58 0.11
CA LEU A 70 -22.35 25.21 0.22
C LEU A 70 -21.91 24.71 -1.15
N ASN A 71 -20.63 24.40 -1.28
CA ASN A 71 -20.02 23.85 -2.48
C ASN A 71 -19.43 22.48 -2.14
N GLY A 72 -19.50 21.54 -3.07
CA GLY A 72 -18.95 20.24 -2.84
C GLY A 72 -18.69 19.44 -4.09
N THR A 73 -17.86 18.43 -3.92
CA THR A 73 -17.55 17.41 -4.91
C THR A 73 -17.67 16.05 -4.26
N LEU A 74 -18.35 15.13 -4.92
CA LEU A 74 -18.41 13.71 -4.58
C LEU A 74 -17.84 12.94 -5.75
N GLU A 75 -16.89 12.06 -5.49
CA GLU A 75 -16.28 11.23 -6.52
C GLU A 75 -16.25 9.77 -6.10
N TYR A 76 -16.51 8.89 -7.06
CA TYR A 76 -16.27 7.46 -6.97
C TYR A 76 -15.32 7.05 -8.08
N TYR A 77 -14.33 6.24 -7.76
CA TYR A 77 -13.39 5.69 -8.73
C TYR A 77 -13.22 4.18 -8.58
N ASN A 78 -12.91 3.55 -9.70
CA ASN A 78 -12.44 2.17 -9.79
C ASN A 78 -11.26 2.12 -10.75
N LYS A 79 -10.08 1.77 -10.22
CA LYS A 79 -8.82 1.68 -10.97
C LYS A 79 -8.39 0.22 -11.01
N LYS A 80 -8.39 -0.38 -12.19
CA LYS A 80 -7.90 -1.74 -12.42
C LYS A 80 -6.51 -1.69 -13.05
N GLY A 81 -5.49 -2.06 -12.27
CA GLY A 81 -4.12 -2.27 -12.76
C GLY A 81 -3.96 -3.68 -13.30
N THR A 82 -3.39 -3.80 -14.49
CA THR A 82 -3.03 -5.06 -15.15
C THR A 82 -1.58 -5.00 -15.64
N ASP A 83 -1.00 -6.13 -15.89
CA ASP A 83 0.41 -6.23 -16.30
C ASP A 83 1.37 -5.54 -15.32
N LEU A 84 1.00 -5.48 -14.03
CA LEU A 84 1.82 -4.84 -13.00
C LEU A 84 3.15 -5.58 -12.83
N LEU A 85 4.20 -4.81 -12.62
CA LEU A 85 5.54 -5.34 -12.47
C LEU A 85 5.69 -5.99 -11.09
N ALA A 86 6.19 -7.21 -11.10
CA ALA A 86 6.52 -7.97 -9.90
C ALA A 86 7.89 -8.60 -10.04
N SER A 87 8.61 -8.71 -8.92
CA SER A 87 9.87 -9.43 -8.88
C SER A 87 9.61 -10.93 -8.71
N THR A 88 10.27 -11.74 -9.51
CA THR A 88 10.26 -13.22 -9.37
C THR A 88 11.68 -13.75 -9.25
N MET A 89 11.82 -14.92 -8.64
CA MET A 89 13.13 -15.59 -8.56
C MET A 89 13.42 -16.32 -9.87
N GLY A 90 14.67 -16.21 -10.34
CA GLY A 90 15.14 -16.99 -11.46
C GLY A 90 15.28 -18.47 -11.11
N VAL A 91 15.18 -19.35 -12.12
CA VAL A 91 15.47 -20.77 -11.97
C VAL A 91 16.99 -20.96 -11.95
N PRO A 92 17.58 -21.57 -10.92
CA PRO A 92 19.04 -21.69 -10.80
C PRO A 92 19.71 -22.41 -11.99
N THR A 93 19.00 -23.37 -12.60
CA THR A 93 19.48 -24.15 -13.74
C THR A 93 19.61 -23.34 -15.04
N GLU A 94 19.07 -22.12 -15.10
CA GLU A 94 19.23 -21.24 -16.26
C GLU A 94 20.56 -20.49 -16.28
N GLY A 95 21.42 -20.69 -15.28
CA GLY A 95 22.79 -20.14 -15.27
C GLY A 95 22.89 -18.69 -14.79
N TYR A 96 21.77 -18.04 -14.40
CA TYR A 96 21.76 -16.68 -13.87
C TYR A 96 21.85 -16.62 -12.34
N GLY A 97 22.00 -17.76 -11.67
CA GLY A 97 22.01 -17.87 -10.22
C GLY A 97 20.62 -17.66 -9.61
N TYR A 98 20.60 -17.25 -8.32
CA TYR A 98 19.35 -16.93 -7.60
C TYR A 98 18.91 -15.47 -7.79
N SER A 99 19.32 -14.83 -8.89
CA SER A 99 18.94 -13.44 -9.15
C SER A 99 17.43 -13.32 -9.37
N THR A 100 16.84 -12.28 -8.77
CA THR A 100 15.47 -11.90 -9.08
C THR A 100 15.43 -11.11 -10.39
N TYR A 101 14.31 -11.20 -11.10
CA TYR A 101 14.06 -10.40 -12.29
C TYR A 101 12.62 -9.90 -12.32
N THR A 102 12.38 -8.84 -13.07
CA THR A 102 11.07 -8.19 -13.15
C THR A 102 10.25 -8.79 -14.28
N ILE A 103 9.00 -9.09 -14.00
CA ILE A 103 8.01 -9.58 -14.96
C ILE A 103 6.69 -8.82 -14.80
N ASN A 104 5.89 -8.78 -15.88
CA ASN A 104 4.52 -8.32 -15.84
C ASN A 104 3.62 -9.48 -15.38
N ASN A 105 3.31 -9.51 -14.08
CA ASN A 105 2.66 -10.68 -13.49
C ASN A 105 1.78 -10.34 -12.29
N GLY A 106 1.18 -9.17 -12.30
CA GLY A 106 0.30 -8.75 -11.23
C GLY A 106 -0.94 -8.03 -11.73
N GLU A 107 -2.05 -8.23 -11.05
CA GLU A 107 -3.26 -7.43 -11.21
C GLU A 107 -3.75 -6.96 -9.85
N MET A 108 -4.26 -5.73 -9.82
CA MET A 108 -4.74 -5.10 -8.60
C MET A 108 -5.93 -4.21 -8.91
N ASN A 109 -6.87 -4.16 -7.99
CA ASN A 109 -8.00 -3.25 -8.06
C ASN A 109 -7.97 -2.26 -6.89
N ASN A 110 -8.11 -0.97 -7.21
CA ASN A 110 -8.30 0.10 -6.24
C ASN A 110 -9.64 0.76 -6.49
N ARG A 111 -10.51 0.78 -5.50
CA ARG A 111 -11.78 1.48 -5.55
C ARG A 111 -11.98 2.33 -4.32
N GLY A 112 -12.60 3.46 -4.51
CA GLY A 112 -12.81 4.37 -3.41
C GLY A 112 -13.80 5.46 -3.74
N PHE A 113 -14.05 6.27 -2.75
CA PHE A 113 -14.83 7.48 -2.92
C PHE A 113 -14.16 8.64 -2.17
N GLU A 114 -14.36 9.82 -2.70
CA GLU A 114 -13.82 11.06 -2.17
C GLU A 114 -14.93 12.09 -2.04
N VAL A 115 -14.88 12.84 -0.95
CA VAL A 115 -15.81 13.92 -0.63
C VAL A 115 -15.01 15.17 -0.34
N SER A 116 -15.37 16.29 -0.95
CA SER A 116 -14.84 17.60 -0.60
C SER A 116 -16.02 18.56 -0.43
N LEU A 117 -16.10 19.22 0.73
CA LEU A 117 -17.15 20.17 1.04
C LEU A 117 -16.52 21.47 1.52
N LYS A 118 -17.05 22.60 1.05
CA LYS A 118 -16.76 23.94 1.56
C LYS A 118 -18.06 24.68 1.81
N GLY A 119 -18.24 25.17 3.06
CA GLY A 119 -19.42 25.87 3.49
C GLY A 119 -19.10 27.27 4.02
N LEU A 120 -19.84 28.28 3.55
CA LEU A 120 -19.84 29.62 4.13
C LEU A 120 -20.89 29.65 5.25
N ILE A 121 -20.43 29.63 6.50
CA ILE A 121 -21.29 29.54 7.70
C ILE A 121 -21.87 30.89 8.02
N LEU A 122 -21.01 31.94 8.12
CA LEU A 122 -21.38 33.28 8.43
C LEU A 122 -20.74 34.27 7.46
N HIS A 123 -21.52 35.22 7.00
CA HIS A 123 -21.03 36.38 6.26
C HIS A 123 -21.81 37.61 6.68
N SER A 124 -21.13 38.53 7.33
CA SER A 124 -21.65 39.82 7.75
C SER A 124 -20.66 40.93 7.42
N GLN A 125 -20.92 42.15 7.84
CA GLN A 125 -20.06 43.30 7.55
C GLN A 125 -18.63 43.10 8.11
N ASP A 126 -18.51 42.54 9.33
CA ASP A 126 -17.23 42.39 10.03
C ASP A 126 -16.72 40.96 10.04
N TRP A 127 -17.60 39.97 9.83
CA TRP A 127 -17.25 38.53 9.98
C TRP A 127 -17.49 37.74 8.70
N ARG A 128 -16.51 36.92 8.40
CA ARG A 128 -16.65 35.84 7.40
C ARG A 128 -16.11 34.54 8.01
N ILE A 129 -16.98 33.55 8.12
CA ILE A 129 -16.60 32.27 8.66
C ILE A 129 -16.96 31.18 7.62
N SER A 130 -15.96 30.44 7.19
CA SER A 130 -16.13 29.26 6.32
C SER A 130 -15.48 28.04 6.93
N ALA A 131 -16.06 26.88 6.64
CA ALA A 131 -15.50 25.59 7.01
C ALA A 131 -15.29 24.76 5.75
N ASN A 132 -14.26 23.94 5.78
CA ASN A 132 -13.98 22.97 4.72
C ASN A 132 -13.71 21.60 5.32
N THR A 133 -14.04 20.55 4.57
CA THR A 133 -13.73 19.18 4.94
C THR A 133 -13.47 18.34 3.70
N THR A 134 -12.52 17.43 3.82
CA THR A 134 -12.30 16.38 2.84
C THR A 134 -12.37 15.03 3.52
N PHE A 135 -12.85 14.04 2.80
CA PHE A 135 -12.84 12.64 3.24
C PHE A 135 -12.57 11.75 2.04
N GLY A 136 -11.64 10.84 2.18
CA GLY A 136 -11.32 9.83 1.18
C GLY A 136 -11.35 8.44 1.82
N TYR A 137 -11.93 7.49 1.12
CA TYR A 137 -11.87 6.07 1.45
C TYR A 137 -11.34 5.30 0.26
N ASN A 138 -10.32 4.47 0.47
CA ASN A 138 -9.74 3.62 -0.55
C ASN A 138 -9.67 2.16 -0.09
N LYS A 139 -10.04 1.25 -0.97
CA LYS A 139 -9.87 -0.20 -0.80
C LYS A 139 -9.05 -0.75 -1.94
N ASN A 140 -7.85 -1.21 -1.62
CA ASN A 140 -6.97 -1.93 -2.51
C ASN A 140 -7.22 -3.44 -2.40
N LYS A 141 -7.08 -4.17 -3.49
CA LYS A 141 -7.11 -5.64 -3.50
C LYS A 141 -6.25 -6.19 -4.62
N VAL A 142 -5.33 -7.08 -4.29
CA VAL A 142 -4.59 -7.90 -5.25
C VAL A 142 -5.55 -8.95 -5.82
N THR A 143 -5.75 -8.95 -7.13
CA THR A 143 -6.67 -9.85 -7.82
C THR A 143 -5.96 -11.02 -8.49
N TYR A 144 -4.72 -10.80 -8.90
CA TYR A 144 -3.86 -11.81 -9.47
C TYR A 144 -2.39 -11.53 -9.18
N VAL A 145 -1.64 -12.56 -8.87
CA VAL A 145 -0.17 -12.56 -8.83
C VAL A 145 0.31 -14.01 -8.91
N ASN A 146 1.35 -14.25 -9.69
CA ASN A 146 1.96 -15.59 -9.83
C ASN A 146 3.31 -15.69 -9.09
N VAL A 147 3.47 -14.92 -8.01
CA VAL A 147 4.64 -14.96 -7.13
C VAL A 147 4.15 -15.34 -5.74
N LYS A 148 4.66 -16.42 -5.19
CA LYS A 148 4.36 -16.86 -3.83
C LYS A 148 5.61 -16.77 -2.98
N ALA A 149 5.46 -16.41 -1.72
CA ALA A 149 6.56 -16.51 -0.77
C ALA A 149 6.98 -17.97 -0.63
N PRO A 150 8.24 -18.33 -0.93
CA PRO A 150 8.71 -19.72 -0.85
C PRO A 150 8.80 -20.23 0.59
N VAL A 151 8.90 -19.31 1.55
CA VAL A 151 9.02 -19.60 2.99
C VAL A 151 8.26 -18.56 3.80
N TYR A 152 7.79 -18.96 4.99
CA TYR A 152 6.92 -18.16 5.85
C TYR A 152 7.49 -16.79 6.25
N TYR A 153 8.79 -16.69 6.52
CA TYR A 153 9.40 -15.43 6.96
C TYR A 153 9.40 -14.37 5.85
N LEU A 154 9.41 -14.75 4.57
CA LEU A 154 9.28 -13.80 3.47
C LEU A 154 7.87 -13.22 3.38
N ALA A 155 6.85 -14.00 3.67
CA ALA A 155 5.48 -13.49 3.77
C ALA A 155 5.31 -12.58 4.99
N LEU A 156 6.01 -12.83 6.09
CA LEU A 156 6.00 -11.98 7.29
C LEU A 156 6.75 -10.66 7.05
N ASP A 157 8.01 -10.74 6.66
CA ASP A 157 8.92 -9.59 6.69
C ASP A 157 8.89 -8.77 5.38
N TYR A 158 8.49 -9.39 4.28
CA TYR A 158 8.51 -8.82 2.93
C TYR A 158 7.18 -8.99 2.19
N ALA A 159 6.07 -8.77 2.89
CA ALA A 159 4.73 -8.98 2.33
C ALA A 159 4.45 -8.17 1.05
N SER A 160 5.02 -6.97 0.91
CA SER A 160 4.90 -6.16 -0.31
C SER A 160 5.63 -6.76 -1.51
N SER A 161 6.70 -7.55 -1.29
CA SER A 161 7.40 -8.28 -2.35
C SER A 161 6.70 -9.59 -2.73
N TYR A 162 5.86 -10.12 -1.83
CA TYR A 162 5.08 -11.34 -2.00
C TYR A 162 3.59 -11.10 -1.73
N PRO A 163 2.93 -10.24 -2.53
CA PRO A 163 1.54 -9.89 -2.29
C PRO A 163 0.64 -11.13 -2.41
N THR A 164 -0.36 -11.20 -1.55
CA THR A 164 -1.28 -12.33 -1.49
C THR A 164 -2.60 -11.99 -2.15
N ILE A 165 -3.08 -12.87 -3.05
CA ILE A 165 -4.37 -12.72 -3.74
C ILE A 165 -5.50 -12.60 -2.70
N GLY A 166 -6.38 -11.63 -2.90
CA GLY A 166 -7.54 -11.39 -2.04
C GLY A 166 -7.33 -10.34 -0.97
N TYR A 167 -6.08 -9.96 -0.69
CA TYR A 167 -5.69 -8.96 0.31
C TYR A 167 -5.14 -7.69 -0.32
N GLU A 168 -4.90 -6.67 0.50
CA GLU A 168 -4.25 -5.45 0.08
C GLU A 168 -2.77 -5.69 -0.28
N TYR A 169 -2.22 -4.89 -1.20
CA TYR A 169 -0.81 -5.00 -1.62
C TYR A 169 0.18 -4.88 -0.44
N ASN A 170 -0.11 -3.98 0.50
CA ASN A 170 0.68 -3.77 1.71
C ASN A 170 0.05 -4.45 2.94
N ALA A 171 -0.49 -5.66 2.76
CA ALA A 171 -1.03 -6.44 3.85
C ALA A 171 0.05 -6.85 4.85
N ILE A 172 -0.30 -6.85 6.13
CA ILE A 172 0.54 -7.41 7.19
C ILE A 172 -0.06 -8.74 7.61
N PHE A 173 0.80 -9.76 7.67
CA PHE A 173 0.49 -11.06 8.19
C PHE A 173 1.23 -11.29 9.51
N GLY A 174 0.67 -12.12 10.37
CA GLY A 174 1.27 -12.48 11.66
C GLY A 174 0.67 -13.75 12.20
N TYR A 175 1.23 -14.26 13.28
CA TYR A 175 0.66 -15.40 13.99
C TYR A 175 -0.47 -14.97 14.92
N LYS A 176 -1.48 -15.81 15.05
CA LYS A 176 -2.53 -15.61 16.04
C LYS A 176 -1.97 -15.92 17.43
N TRP A 177 -2.03 -14.93 18.32
CA TRP A 177 -1.57 -15.05 19.70
C TRP A 177 -2.44 -16.01 20.52
N ALA A 178 -1.82 -16.93 21.27
CA ALA A 178 -2.49 -17.89 22.13
C ALA A 178 -2.20 -17.71 23.63
N GLY A 179 -1.40 -16.69 23.97
CA GLY A 179 -1.03 -16.42 25.37
C GLY A 179 0.39 -16.86 25.74
N LEU A 180 0.60 -17.06 27.03
CA LEU A 180 1.86 -17.58 27.59
C LEU A 180 1.64 -18.99 28.11
N SER A 181 2.64 -19.85 27.95
CA SER A 181 2.67 -21.17 28.56
C SER A 181 2.85 -21.07 30.10
N SER A 182 2.71 -22.18 30.82
CA SER A 182 3.01 -22.26 32.26
C SER A 182 4.44 -21.89 32.63
N GLN A 183 5.35 -21.93 31.64
CA GLN A 183 6.77 -21.54 31.80
C GLN A 183 7.03 -20.08 31.33
N GLY A 184 5.98 -19.32 30.99
CA GLY A 184 6.09 -17.93 30.50
C GLY A 184 6.56 -17.79 29.04
N LEU A 185 6.57 -18.89 28.27
CA LEU A 185 6.93 -18.84 26.85
C LEU A 185 5.74 -18.35 26.01
N PRO A 186 5.97 -17.49 25.00
CA PRO A 186 4.92 -17.06 24.08
C PRO A 186 4.35 -18.23 23.28
N GLN A 187 3.03 -18.25 23.09
CA GLN A 187 2.34 -19.28 22.36
C GLN A 187 1.52 -18.67 21.22
N VAL A 188 1.46 -19.40 20.11
CA VAL A 188 0.69 -19.04 18.91
C VAL A 188 -0.09 -20.27 18.43
N TYR A 189 -1.07 -20.03 17.57
CA TYR A 189 -1.77 -21.12 16.87
C TYR A 189 -1.01 -21.50 15.62
N ASP A 190 -0.91 -22.80 15.35
CA ASP A 190 -0.40 -23.36 14.11
C ASP A 190 -1.49 -23.45 13.01
N GLU A 191 -1.18 -24.06 11.87
CA GLU A 191 -2.10 -24.28 10.73
C GLU A 191 -3.26 -25.23 11.05
N LYS A 192 -3.14 -26.06 12.08
CA LYS A 192 -4.18 -26.99 12.54
C LYS A 192 -5.05 -26.35 13.63
N GLY A 193 -4.70 -25.16 14.11
CA GLY A 193 -5.34 -24.51 15.23
C GLY A 193 -4.87 -25.02 16.60
N GLU A 194 -3.77 -25.76 16.64
CA GLU A 194 -3.14 -26.22 17.88
C GLU A 194 -2.24 -25.12 18.46
N ILE A 195 -2.13 -25.10 19.80
CA ILE A 195 -1.30 -24.12 20.49
C ILE A 195 0.12 -24.64 20.58
N THR A 196 1.07 -23.84 20.12
CA THR A 196 2.50 -24.18 20.15
C THR A 196 3.35 -23.02 20.65
N SER A 197 4.43 -23.33 21.38
CA SER A 197 5.48 -22.37 21.74
C SER A 197 6.61 -22.34 20.70
N HIS A 198 6.59 -23.21 19.71
CA HIS A 198 7.52 -23.19 18.59
C HIS A 198 6.96 -22.34 17.45
N GLN A 199 7.83 -21.63 16.73
CA GLN A 199 7.41 -20.83 15.60
C GLN A 199 6.94 -21.74 14.45
N PRO A 200 5.64 -21.66 14.05
CA PRO A 200 5.17 -22.41 12.89
C PRO A 200 5.87 -21.97 11.62
N THR A 201 6.21 -22.92 10.76
CA THR A 201 6.90 -22.65 9.48
C THR A 201 5.98 -22.74 8.27
N ASN A 202 4.72 -23.17 8.47
CA ASN A 202 3.73 -23.23 7.42
C ASN A 202 3.13 -21.85 7.16
N LEU A 203 2.99 -21.45 5.90
CA LEU A 203 2.35 -20.21 5.48
C LEU A 203 0.88 -20.12 5.95
N GLU A 204 0.19 -21.25 6.05
CA GLU A 204 -1.22 -21.34 6.49
C GLU A 204 -1.41 -20.98 7.97
N SER A 205 -0.35 -20.98 8.76
CA SER A 205 -0.37 -20.52 10.16
C SER A 205 -0.47 -18.99 10.26
N LEU A 206 -0.21 -18.29 9.16
CA LEU A 206 -0.23 -16.83 9.13
C LEU A 206 -1.65 -16.31 8.92
N GLN A 207 -2.03 -15.34 9.73
CA GLN A 207 -3.30 -14.64 9.61
C GLN A 207 -3.12 -13.22 9.08
N TYR A 208 -4.09 -12.76 8.31
CA TYR A 208 -4.17 -11.38 7.90
C TYR A 208 -4.48 -10.49 9.11
N MET A 209 -3.63 -9.51 9.37
CA MET A 209 -3.76 -8.58 10.49
C MET A 209 -4.27 -7.21 10.06
N GLY A 210 -4.08 -6.83 8.81
CA GLY A 210 -4.49 -5.55 8.28
C GLY A 210 -3.53 -5.04 7.21
N THR A 211 -3.57 -3.76 6.92
CA THR A 211 -2.71 -3.09 5.93
C THR A 211 -1.97 -1.93 6.56
N THR A 212 -0.77 -1.63 6.06
CA THR A 212 -0.01 -0.44 6.48
C THR A 212 -0.54 0.86 5.89
N VAL A 213 -1.35 0.77 4.83
CA VAL A 213 -1.89 1.95 4.13
C VAL A 213 -3.21 2.36 4.78
N PRO A 214 -3.38 3.63 5.17
CA PRO A 214 -4.64 4.12 5.69
C PRO A 214 -5.79 3.86 4.70
N LYS A 215 -6.90 3.31 5.21
CA LYS A 215 -8.12 3.05 4.42
C LYS A 215 -8.95 4.32 4.24
N TYR A 216 -8.88 5.21 5.21
CA TYR A 216 -9.52 6.52 5.15
C TYR A 216 -8.54 7.61 5.54
N ASN A 217 -8.70 8.76 4.92
CA ASN A 217 -7.95 9.97 5.20
C ASN A 217 -8.82 11.18 4.93
N GLY A 218 -8.44 12.31 5.49
CA GLY A 218 -9.17 13.53 5.23
C GLY A 218 -8.65 14.71 6.02
N SER A 219 -9.40 15.78 5.93
CA SER A 219 -9.12 17.00 6.64
C SER A 219 -10.41 17.72 7.04
N PHE A 220 -10.34 18.54 8.06
CA PHE A 220 -11.35 19.54 8.36
C PHE A 220 -10.66 20.82 8.79
N GLY A 221 -11.22 21.94 8.38
CA GLY A 221 -10.65 23.24 8.67
C GLY A 221 -11.68 24.35 8.75
N ALA A 222 -11.24 25.47 9.29
CA ALA A 222 -12.02 26.69 9.34
C ALA A 222 -11.17 27.89 8.92
N GLU A 223 -11.80 28.80 8.18
CA GLU A 223 -11.27 30.11 7.80
C GLU A 223 -12.16 31.14 8.48
N ILE A 224 -11.59 31.98 9.35
CA ILE A 224 -12.30 32.97 10.13
C ILE A 224 -11.66 34.35 9.85
N SER A 225 -12.40 35.23 9.22
CA SER A 225 -11.98 36.63 9.02
C SER A 225 -12.83 37.54 9.92
N TYR A 226 -12.18 38.40 10.64
CA TYR A 226 -12.81 39.46 11.43
C TYR A 226 -12.11 40.78 11.12
N LYS A 227 -12.80 41.69 10.45
CA LYS A 227 -12.26 42.97 9.96
C LYS A 227 -10.96 42.74 9.17
N ASN A 228 -9.82 43.13 9.75
CA ASN A 228 -8.48 43.04 9.14
C ASN A 228 -7.69 41.81 9.62
N PHE A 229 -8.30 40.92 10.41
CA PHE A 229 -7.66 39.73 10.94
C PHE A 229 -8.18 38.49 10.23
N ASP A 230 -7.27 37.64 9.78
CA ASP A 230 -7.56 36.32 9.17
C ASP A 230 -6.93 35.22 10.01
N PHE A 231 -7.74 34.23 10.37
CA PHE A 231 -7.31 33.02 11.08
C PHE A 231 -7.70 31.79 10.29
N ASN A 232 -6.71 30.94 10.05
CA ASN A 232 -6.87 29.66 9.35
C ASN A 232 -6.42 28.53 10.25
N ILE A 233 -7.24 27.48 10.35
CA ILE A 233 -6.89 26.24 11.03
C ILE A 233 -7.25 25.04 10.15
N LEU A 234 -6.35 24.07 10.07
CA LEU A 234 -6.55 22.81 9.32
C LEU A 234 -6.07 21.64 10.16
N PHE A 235 -6.93 20.66 10.31
CA PHE A 235 -6.62 19.36 10.89
C PHE A 235 -6.64 18.30 9.79
N THR A 236 -5.67 17.41 9.79
CA THR A 236 -5.62 16.25 8.91
C THR A 236 -5.69 14.98 9.73
N TYR A 237 -6.31 13.95 9.16
CA TYR A 237 -6.41 12.65 9.81
C TYR A 237 -6.26 11.52 8.78
N ALA A 238 -5.76 10.39 9.26
CA ALA A 238 -5.68 9.16 8.50
C ALA A 238 -5.84 7.98 9.45
N GLY A 239 -6.41 6.87 8.97
CA GLY A 239 -6.61 5.71 9.83
C GLY A 239 -7.11 4.48 9.09
N GLY A 240 -7.40 3.42 9.88
CA GLY A 240 -7.75 2.12 9.33
C GLY A 240 -6.54 1.31 8.84
N ASN A 241 -5.34 1.77 9.18
CA ASN A 241 -4.09 1.05 8.95
C ASN A 241 -3.55 0.49 10.26
N ILE A 242 -2.64 -0.44 10.15
CA ILE A 242 -1.87 -1.00 11.26
C ILE A 242 -0.37 -0.85 10.98
N MET A 243 0.42 -0.88 12.03
CA MET A 243 1.87 -0.94 11.94
C MET A 243 2.40 -2.00 12.89
N ARG A 244 3.56 -2.58 12.58
CA ARG A 244 4.29 -3.42 13.54
C ARG A 244 4.95 -2.52 14.57
N ASN A 245 4.70 -2.79 15.83
CA ASN A 245 5.44 -2.15 16.90
C ASN A 245 6.79 -2.86 17.03
N ILE A 246 7.85 -2.21 16.56
CA ILE A 246 9.23 -2.68 16.74
C ILE A 246 9.73 -2.07 18.03
N ASN A 247 9.67 -2.84 19.14
CA ASN A 247 10.21 -2.38 20.41
C ASN A 247 11.76 -2.41 20.37
N PRO A 248 12.45 -1.27 20.47
CA PRO A 248 13.92 -1.23 20.46
C PRO A 248 14.59 -2.05 21.56
N ALA A 249 13.91 -2.27 22.68
CA ALA A 249 14.44 -3.07 23.80
C ALA A 249 14.66 -4.56 23.45
N PHE A 250 14.03 -5.06 22.40
CA PHE A 250 14.21 -6.45 21.93
C PHE A 250 15.26 -6.59 20.82
N LEU A 251 15.90 -5.51 20.36
CA LEU A 251 16.94 -5.56 19.33
C LEU A 251 18.22 -6.24 19.76
N THR A 252 18.41 -6.50 21.06
CA THR A 252 19.61 -7.15 21.61
C THR A 252 19.48 -8.66 21.75
N CYS A 253 18.32 -9.25 21.55
CA CYS A 253 18.08 -10.69 21.61
C CYS A 253 17.64 -11.24 20.26
N SER A 254 18.24 -12.34 19.82
CA SER A 254 17.95 -13.05 18.56
C SER A 254 16.50 -13.59 18.41
N TYR A 255 15.62 -13.28 19.33
CA TYR A 255 14.21 -13.67 19.37
C TYR A 255 13.24 -12.59 18.83
N SER A 256 13.73 -11.55 18.20
CA SER A 256 12.98 -10.35 17.82
C SER A 256 11.99 -10.52 16.65
N ARG A 257 11.72 -11.74 16.18
CA ARG A 257 10.79 -11.96 15.05
C ARG A 257 9.33 -12.22 15.43
N LEU A 258 9.02 -12.36 16.71
CA LEU A 258 7.65 -12.41 17.19
C LEU A 258 7.12 -10.98 17.35
N GLY A 259 6.69 -10.37 16.27
CA GLY A 259 6.04 -9.06 16.30
C GLY A 259 4.72 -9.13 17.05
N TYR A 260 4.65 -8.52 18.22
CA TYR A 260 3.40 -8.31 18.93
C TYR A 260 2.65 -7.17 18.27
N ILE A 261 1.37 -7.43 17.94
CA ILE A 261 0.41 -6.42 17.53
C ILE A 261 -0.40 -6.08 18.77
N THR A 262 -0.28 -4.86 19.25
CA THR A 262 -1.20 -4.28 20.24
C THR A 262 -2.28 -3.50 19.51
#